data_acb2b8674ac89942baf59713008abb71
#
_entry.id   acb2b8674ac89942baf59713008abb71
#
_cell.length_a   1.000
_cell.length_b   1.000
_cell.length_c   1.000
_cell.angle_alpha   90.00
_cell.angle_beta   90.00
_cell.angle_gamma   90.00
#
_symmetry.space_group_name_H-M   'P 1'
#
loop_
_entity.id
_entity.type
_entity.pdbx_description
1 polymer ?
#
loop_
_entity_poly.entity_id
_entity_poly.type
_entity_poly.pdbx_seq_one_letter_code
_entity_poly.pdbx_strand_id
1 'polypeptide(L)'
;MNQKTEGVSLREAFAIHRRAAQDMRRVAPGCFAPFILCAAAEAASPYAVIWLSARLIDELSTLRRPEVLGRWVLWIVGVSAAVELLKAVLQRWKNVRSELFSRQDEILYTENFLRMDYADCDRQETRDLFSQIQQNDNWSGWGFSCLTLFCTQAVQGITGILGAAALTV
;
A
#
# COMPACT_ATOMS: atom_id res chain seq x y z
N MET A 1 -23.31 -20.16 -19.18
CA MET A 1 -22.21 -19.89 -20.10
C MET A 1 -20.89 -20.19 -19.36
N ASN A 2 -20.20 -21.25 -19.79
CA ASN A 2 -18.94 -21.69 -19.18
C ASN A 2 -17.83 -20.74 -19.62
N GLN A 3 -17.48 -19.75 -18.81
CA GLN A 3 -16.20 -19.07 -18.97
C GLN A 3 -15.11 -20.04 -18.52
N LYS A 4 -14.43 -20.63 -19.51
CA LYS A 4 -13.13 -21.25 -19.30
C LYS A 4 -12.22 -20.19 -18.66
N THR A 5 -11.90 -20.37 -17.41
CA THR A 5 -10.78 -19.69 -16.76
C THR A 5 -9.50 -20.22 -17.40
N GLU A 6 -9.15 -19.68 -18.57
CA GLU A 6 -7.81 -19.86 -19.11
C GLU A 6 -6.89 -19.16 -18.12
N GLY A 7 -6.04 -19.93 -17.46
CA GLY A 7 -5.08 -19.42 -16.50
C GLY A 7 -4.19 -18.38 -17.18
N VAL A 8 -4.38 -17.12 -16.85
CA VAL A 8 -3.57 -16.01 -17.34
C VAL A 8 -2.10 -16.31 -17.02
N SER A 9 -1.27 -16.37 -18.03
CA SER A 9 0.17 -16.61 -17.88
C SER A 9 0.77 -15.53 -16.95
N LEU A 10 1.69 -15.90 -16.05
CA LEU A 10 2.37 -14.95 -15.15
C LEU A 10 2.96 -13.74 -15.92
N ARG A 11 3.40 -13.96 -17.15
CA ARG A 11 3.93 -12.93 -18.03
C ARG A 11 2.86 -11.93 -18.48
N GLU A 12 1.67 -12.42 -18.80
CA GLU A 12 0.50 -11.60 -19.16
C GLU A 12 -0.03 -10.83 -17.96
N ALA A 13 -0.14 -11.48 -16.81
CA ALA A 13 -0.52 -10.82 -15.56
C ALA A 13 0.44 -9.67 -15.24
N PHE A 14 1.75 -9.88 -15.34
CA PHE A 14 2.75 -8.83 -15.13
C PHE A 14 2.64 -7.69 -16.15
N ALA A 15 2.37 -8.01 -17.42
CA ALA A 15 2.19 -7.01 -18.47
C ALA A 15 0.95 -6.13 -18.22
N ILE A 16 -0.15 -6.73 -17.75
CA ILE A 16 -1.38 -6.02 -17.38
C ILE A 16 -1.11 -5.09 -16.18
N HIS A 17 -0.47 -5.58 -15.13
CA HIS A 17 -0.13 -4.78 -13.96
C HIS A 17 0.79 -3.61 -14.31
N ARG A 18 1.76 -3.83 -15.22
CA ARG A 18 2.66 -2.76 -15.68
C ARG A 18 1.92 -1.68 -16.46
N ARG A 19 0.98 -2.06 -17.33
CA ARG A 19 0.13 -1.08 -18.06
C ARG A 19 -0.75 -0.30 -17.09
N ALA A 20 -1.45 -0.99 -16.18
CA ALA A 20 -2.27 -0.34 -15.16
C ALA A 20 -1.46 0.64 -14.29
N ALA A 21 -0.22 0.28 -13.90
CA ALA A 21 0.67 1.17 -13.16
C ALA A 21 1.11 2.40 -13.98
N GLN A 22 1.30 2.25 -15.29
CA GLN A 22 1.63 3.37 -16.18
C GLN A 22 0.44 4.34 -16.34
N ASP A 23 -0.76 3.79 -16.50
CA ASP A 23 -1.97 4.58 -16.63
C ASP A 23 -2.29 5.32 -15.32
N MET A 24 -2.15 4.64 -14.17
CA MET A 24 -2.28 5.26 -12.86
C MET A 24 -1.26 6.39 -12.63
N ARG A 25 -0.01 6.24 -13.11
CA ARG A 25 1.00 7.30 -13.05
C ARG A 25 0.64 8.52 -13.88
N ARG A 26 -0.08 8.33 -14.99
CA ARG A 26 -0.54 9.43 -15.86
C ARG A 26 -1.70 10.19 -15.23
N VAL A 27 -2.62 9.45 -14.61
CA VAL A 27 -3.84 10.02 -14.00
C VAL A 27 -3.51 10.73 -12.68
N ALA A 28 -2.67 10.13 -11.86
CA ALA A 28 -2.32 10.66 -10.54
C ALA A 28 -0.81 10.53 -10.27
N PRO A 29 0.01 11.47 -10.79
CA PRO A 29 1.45 11.45 -10.55
C PRO A 29 1.76 11.60 -9.06
N GLY A 30 2.56 10.67 -8.53
CA GLY A 30 2.98 10.70 -7.13
C GLY A 30 2.07 9.97 -6.12
N CYS A 31 1.03 9.28 -6.56
CA CYS A 31 0.19 8.47 -5.66
C CYS A 31 0.95 7.29 -5.05
N PHE A 32 1.87 6.66 -5.76
CA PHE A 32 2.59 5.49 -5.27
C PHE A 32 3.54 5.78 -4.11
N ALA A 33 4.15 6.98 -4.07
CA ALA A 33 5.13 7.32 -3.05
C ALA A 33 4.61 7.19 -1.61
N PRO A 34 3.45 7.77 -1.23
CA PRO A 34 2.92 7.62 0.11
C PRO A 34 2.55 6.17 0.47
N PHE A 35 2.07 5.38 -0.51
CA PHE A 35 1.76 3.95 -0.28
C PHE A 35 3.03 3.15 0.03
N ILE A 36 4.09 3.33 -0.78
CA ILE A 36 5.37 2.65 -0.61
C ILE A 36 6.03 3.05 0.71
N LEU A 37 6.10 4.34 1.02
CA LEU A 37 6.72 4.84 2.25
C LEU A 37 5.96 4.39 3.50
N CYS A 38 4.62 4.42 3.46
CA CYS A 38 3.80 3.94 4.56
C CYS A 38 4.02 2.44 4.79
N ALA A 39 3.98 1.64 3.72
CA ALA A 39 4.19 0.19 3.79
C ALA A 39 5.58 -0.16 4.33
N ALA A 40 6.62 0.54 3.90
CA ALA A 40 7.98 0.35 4.38
C ALA A 40 8.12 0.73 5.87
N ALA A 41 7.53 1.86 6.29
CA ALA A 41 7.56 2.30 7.69
C ALA A 41 6.80 1.33 8.60
N GLU A 42 5.63 0.84 8.17
CA GLU A 42 4.85 -0.16 8.90
C GLU A 42 5.63 -1.47 9.06
N ALA A 43 6.26 -1.95 7.99
CA ALA A 43 7.02 -3.20 8.00
C ALA A 43 8.34 -3.07 8.78
N ALA A 44 9.00 -1.91 8.78
CA ALA A 44 10.26 -1.68 9.50
C ALA A 44 10.06 -1.46 11.02
N SER A 45 8.89 -0.96 11.42
CA SER A 45 8.58 -0.61 12.81
C SER A 45 8.86 -1.74 13.82
N PRO A 46 8.40 -2.99 13.64
CA PRO A 46 8.65 -4.06 14.60
C PRO A 46 10.13 -4.41 14.76
N TYR A 47 10.90 -4.31 13.68
CA TYR A 47 12.35 -4.62 13.72
C TYR A 47 13.12 -3.60 14.54
N ALA A 48 12.75 -2.32 14.47
CA ALA A 48 13.35 -1.28 15.30
C ALA A 48 13.09 -1.53 16.79
N VAL A 49 11.87 -1.93 17.14
CA VAL A 49 11.52 -2.26 18.54
C VAL A 49 12.26 -3.49 19.02
N ILE A 50 12.34 -4.55 18.20
CA ILE A 50 13.07 -5.78 18.55
C ILE A 50 14.54 -5.48 18.78
N TRP A 51 15.18 -4.71 17.90
CA TRP A 51 16.59 -4.34 18.04
C TRP A 51 16.87 -3.55 19.32
N LEU A 52 16.02 -2.55 19.63
CA LEU A 52 16.13 -1.75 20.85
C LEU A 52 15.91 -2.61 22.11
N SER A 53 14.96 -3.53 22.06
CA SER A 53 14.67 -4.45 23.17
C SER A 53 15.83 -5.41 23.42
N ALA A 54 16.45 -5.93 22.36
CA ALA A 54 17.63 -6.77 22.47
C ALA A 54 18.79 -6.03 23.17
N ARG A 55 19.04 -4.77 22.79
CA ARG A 55 20.06 -3.93 23.44
C ARG A 55 19.77 -3.67 24.93
N LEU A 56 18.49 -3.48 25.28
CA LEU A 56 18.08 -3.34 26.68
C LEU A 56 18.37 -4.62 27.49
N ILE A 57 18.08 -5.78 26.92
CA ILE A 57 18.33 -7.08 27.56
C ILE A 57 19.84 -7.31 27.76
N ASP A 58 20.65 -6.97 26.75
CA ASP A 58 22.12 -7.09 26.86
C ASP A 58 22.67 -6.23 28.01
N GLU A 59 22.20 -5.00 28.17
CA GLU A 59 22.61 -4.11 29.25
C GLU A 59 22.14 -4.63 30.62
N LEU A 60 20.93 -5.17 30.70
CA LEU A 60 20.39 -5.79 31.91
C LEU A 60 21.23 -7.00 32.39
N SER A 61 21.71 -7.78 31.42
CA SER A 61 22.49 -8.98 31.72
C SER A 61 23.94 -8.66 32.14
N THR A 62 24.51 -7.55 31.66
CA THR A 62 25.96 -7.30 31.79
C THR A 62 26.31 -6.41 33.00
N LEU A 63 25.74 -5.25 33.15
CA LEU A 63 26.25 -4.22 34.08
C LEU A 63 25.28 -3.74 35.16
N ARG A 64 23.99 -4.01 35.04
CA ARG A 64 22.90 -3.66 35.99
C ARG A 64 22.97 -2.23 36.57
N ARG A 65 23.42 -1.24 35.77
CA ARG A 65 23.50 0.16 36.22
C ARG A 65 22.13 0.82 36.06
N PRO A 66 21.44 1.25 37.13
CA PRO A 66 20.08 1.78 37.07
C PRO A 66 19.98 3.07 36.23
N GLU A 67 21.02 3.90 36.24
CA GLU A 67 21.07 5.15 35.47
C GLU A 67 21.13 4.92 33.96
N VAL A 68 21.89 3.90 33.53
CA VAL A 68 22.01 3.50 32.12
C VAL A 68 20.71 2.86 31.64
N LEU A 69 20.12 2.04 32.50
CA LEU A 69 18.83 1.39 32.23
C LEU A 69 17.71 2.39 32.01
N GLY A 70 17.58 3.42 32.88
CA GLY A 70 16.60 4.48 32.77
C GLY A 70 16.75 5.25 31.45
N ARG A 71 17.99 5.49 31.00
CA ARG A 71 18.27 6.15 29.72
C ARG A 71 17.88 5.28 28.52
N TRP A 72 18.13 3.97 28.55
CA TRP A 72 17.67 3.05 27.49
C TRP A 72 16.15 2.96 27.40
N VAL A 73 15.45 2.88 28.52
CA VAL A 73 13.98 2.90 28.55
C VAL A 73 13.45 4.19 27.94
N LEU A 74 14.03 5.33 28.28
CA LEU A 74 13.63 6.62 27.73
C LEU A 74 13.89 6.72 26.23
N TRP A 75 15.00 6.15 25.75
CA TRP A 75 15.30 6.02 24.33
C TRP A 75 14.30 5.14 23.59
N ILE A 76 13.94 3.98 24.15
CA ILE A 76 12.94 3.08 23.56
C ILE A 76 11.60 3.78 23.41
N VAL A 77 11.14 4.42 24.48
CA VAL A 77 9.87 5.17 24.48
C VAL A 77 9.92 6.33 23.46
N GLY A 78 11.01 7.09 23.45
CA GLY A 78 11.18 8.22 22.54
C GLY A 78 11.20 7.78 21.06
N VAL A 79 11.98 6.74 20.74
CA VAL A 79 12.07 6.22 19.37
C VAL A 79 10.74 5.59 18.94
N SER A 80 10.07 4.83 19.81
CA SER A 80 8.76 4.25 19.52
C SER A 80 7.73 5.35 19.26
N ALA A 81 7.68 6.38 20.08
CA ALA A 81 6.79 7.51 19.89
C ALA A 81 7.07 8.26 18.56
N ALA A 82 8.34 8.47 18.23
CA ALA A 82 8.74 9.11 16.98
C ALA A 82 8.35 8.28 15.75
N VAL A 83 8.52 6.95 15.81
CA VAL A 83 8.11 6.02 14.75
C VAL A 83 6.60 6.04 14.57
N GLU A 84 5.82 5.99 15.65
CA GLU A 84 4.35 6.05 15.57
C GLU A 84 3.87 7.40 15.01
N LEU A 85 4.49 8.51 15.40
CA LEU A 85 4.18 9.83 14.86
C LEU A 85 4.49 9.90 13.35
N LEU A 86 5.63 9.37 12.92
CA LEU A 86 5.99 9.27 11.51
C LEU A 86 4.97 8.45 10.72
N LYS A 87 4.58 7.29 11.25
CA LYS A 87 3.55 6.45 10.64
C LYS A 87 2.21 7.19 10.53
N ALA A 88 1.80 7.91 11.56
CA ALA A 88 0.57 8.70 11.55
C ALA A 88 0.59 9.78 10.45
N VAL A 89 1.70 10.48 10.28
CA VAL A 89 1.88 11.49 9.22
C VAL A 89 1.84 10.85 7.83
N LEU A 90 2.56 9.75 7.64
CA LEU A 90 2.57 9.00 6.38
C LEU A 90 1.18 8.44 6.04
N GLN A 91 0.48 7.91 7.03
CA GLN A 91 -0.89 7.39 6.87
C GLN A 91 -1.86 8.51 6.47
N ARG A 92 -1.76 9.67 7.11
CA ARG A 92 -2.55 10.84 6.73
C ARG A 92 -2.28 11.26 5.28
N TRP A 93 -1.02 11.30 4.89
CA TRP A 93 -0.63 11.63 3.51
C TRP A 93 -1.16 10.60 2.51
N LYS A 94 -1.03 9.31 2.83
CA LYS A 94 -1.59 8.20 2.04
C LYS A 94 -3.11 8.35 1.88
N ASN A 95 -3.84 8.60 2.96
CA ASN A 95 -5.29 8.72 2.94
C ASN A 95 -5.76 9.91 2.08
N VAL A 96 -5.12 11.07 2.20
CA VAL A 96 -5.42 12.25 1.36
C VAL A 96 -5.19 11.95 -0.11
N ARG A 97 -4.08 11.27 -0.45
CA ARG A 97 -3.77 10.91 -1.85
C ARG A 97 -4.70 9.83 -2.39
N SER A 98 -5.09 8.88 -1.58
CA SER A 98 -6.06 7.85 -1.93
C SER A 98 -7.43 8.45 -2.24
N GLU A 99 -7.90 9.39 -1.42
CA GLU A 99 -9.17 10.09 -1.64
C GLU A 99 -9.16 10.93 -2.92
N LEU A 100 -8.07 11.66 -3.17
CA LEU A 100 -7.91 12.43 -4.40
C LEU A 100 -7.90 11.52 -5.64
N PHE A 101 -7.26 10.35 -5.53
CA PHE A 101 -7.23 9.37 -6.61
C PHE A 101 -8.62 8.79 -6.88
N SER A 102 -9.36 8.39 -5.85
CA SER A 102 -10.73 7.88 -6.00
C SER A 102 -11.66 8.87 -6.70
N ARG A 103 -11.54 10.16 -6.36
CA ARG A 103 -12.32 11.21 -7.04
C ARG A 103 -11.92 11.41 -8.50
N GLN A 104 -10.63 11.33 -8.81
CA GLN A 104 -10.16 11.46 -10.19
C GLN A 104 -10.61 10.29 -11.05
N ASP A 105 -10.62 9.09 -10.50
CA ASP A 105 -11.09 7.88 -11.16
C ASP A 105 -12.59 7.99 -11.50
N GLU A 106 -13.41 8.40 -10.54
CA GLU A 106 -14.85 8.65 -10.74
C GLU A 106 -15.12 9.70 -11.82
N ILE A 107 -14.34 10.79 -11.85
CA ILE A 107 -14.45 11.84 -12.87
C ILE A 107 -14.11 11.27 -14.26
N LEU A 108 -13.07 10.45 -14.38
CA LEU A 108 -12.68 9.82 -15.65
C LEU A 108 -13.77 8.92 -16.21
N TYR A 109 -14.39 8.09 -15.37
CA TYR A 109 -15.53 7.26 -15.78
C TYR A 109 -16.70 8.10 -16.26
N THR A 110 -17.07 9.12 -15.50
CA THR A 110 -18.17 10.02 -15.83
C THR A 110 -17.89 10.80 -17.10
N GLU A 111 -16.68 11.33 -17.28
CA GLU A 111 -16.30 12.09 -18.47
C GLU A 111 -16.28 11.21 -19.73
N ASN A 112 -15.77 9.99 -19.65
CA ASN A 112 -15.81 9.04 -20.76
C ASN A 112 -17.24 8.64 -21.13
N PHE A 113 -18.10 8.43 -20.13
CA PHE A 113 -19.51 8.14 -20.36
C PHE A 113 -20.26 9.30 -21.04
N LEU A 114 -19.99 10.53 -20.61
CA LEU A 114 -20.60 11.74 -21.20
C LEU A 114 -20.10 12.05 -22.61
N ARG A 115 -18.94 11.55 -23.00
CA ARG A 115 -18.39 11.69 -24.36
C ARG A 115 -18.90 10.63 -25.34
N MET A 116 -19.58 9.59 -24.86
CA MET A 116 -20.19 8.58 -25.71
C MET A 116 -21.43 9.12 -26.40
N ASP A 117 -21.67 8.63 -27.62
CA ASP A 117 -22.89 8.95 -28.35
C ASP A 117 -24.11 8.35 -27.62
N TYR A 118 -25.26 9.04 -27.64
CA TYR A 118 -26.46 8.61 -26.92
C TYR A 118 -26.88 7.17 -27.32
N ALA A 119 -26.73 6.82 -28.60
CA ALA A 119 -27.01 5.49 -29.11
C ALA A 119 -26.14 4.40 -28.52
N ASP A 120 -24.89 4.72 -28.16
CA ASP A 120 -23.94 3.78 -27.56
C ASP A 120 -24.15 3.67 -26.04
N CYS A 121 -24.58 4.75 -25.37
CA CYS A 121 -24.96 4.74 -23.96
C CYS A 121 -26.19 3.85 -23.69
N ASP A 122 -27.13 3.78 -24.66
CA ASP A 122 -28.36 3.02 -24.49
C ASP A 122 -28.20 1.51 -24.81
N ARG A 123 -27.06 1.11 -25.35
CA ARG A 123 -26.76 -0.31 -25.60
C ARG A 123 -26.65 -1.08 -24.29
N GLN A 124 -27.30 -2.23 -24.26
CA GLN A 124 -27.29 -3.10 -23.09
C GLN A 124 -25.88 -3.54 -22.72
N GLU A 125 -25.01 -3.79 -23.70
CA GLU A 125 -23.60 -4.15 -23.48
C GLU A 125 -22.83 -3.06 -22.72
N THR A 126 -23.05 -1.78 -23.03
CA THR A 126 -22.42 -0.64 -22.37
C THR A 126 -22.91 -0.50 -20.93
N ARG A 127 -24.20 -0.70 -20.69
CA ARG A 127 -24.78 -0.69 -19.34
C ARG A 127 -24.27 -1.84 -18.49
N ASP A 128 -24.16 -3.03 -19.06
CA ASP A 128 -23.65 -4.21 -18.39
C ASP A 128 -22.17 -4.04 -18.03
N LEU A 129 -21.34 -3.48 -18.93
CA LEU A 129 -19.96 -3.15 -18.67
C LEU A 129 -19.82 -2.11 -17.54
N PHE A 130 -20.61 -1.04 -17.58
CA PHE A 130 -20.60 -0.01 -16.56
C PHE A 130 -21.02 -0.55 -15.20
N SER A 131 -22.07 -1.37 -15.16
CA SER A 131 -22.51 -2.06 -13.95
C SER A 131 -21.44 -3.01 -13.39
N GLN A 132 -20.75 -3.74 -14.26
CA GLN A 132 -19.64 -4.62 -13.86
C GLN A 132 -18.46 -3.81 -13.28
N ILE A 133 -18.10 -2.67 -13.88
CA ILE A 133 -17.05 -1.79 -13.38
C ILE A 133 -17.43 -1.27 -11.99
N GLN A 134 -18.63 -0.72 -11.81
CA GLN A 134 -19.09 -0.24 -10.50
C GLN A 134 -19.18 -1.35 -9.46
N GLN A 135 -19.64 -2.53 -9.84
CA GLN A 135 -19.72 -3.67 -8.93
C GLN A 135 -18.34 -4.17 -8.50
N ASN A 136 -17.38 -4.18 -9.42
CA ASN A 136 -16.00 -4.56 -9.12
C ASN A 136 -15.29 -3.54 -8.25
N ASP A 137 -15.55 -2.25 -8.44
CA ASP A 137 -14.97 -1.16 -7.64
C ASP A 137 -15.52 -1.16 -6.19
N ASN A 138 -16.80 -1.45 -6.03
CA ASN A 138 -17.45 -1.53 -4.72
C ASN A 138 -17.12 -2.82 -3.95
N TRP A 139 -16.71 -3.89 -4.63
CA TRP A 139 -16.45 -5.18 -3.99
C TRP A 139 -14.95 -5.47 -3.89
N SER A 140 -14.35 -4.89 -2.84
CA SER A 140 -13.07 -5.29 -2.27
C SER A 140 -11.88 -5.47 -3.22
N GLY A 141 -11.37 -4.36 -3.75
CA GLY A 141 -9.98 -4.33 -4.20
C GLY A 141 -9.72 -4.87 -5.60
N TRP A 142 -10.70 -4.82 -6.50
CA TRP A 142 -10.50 -5.01 -7.93
C TRP A 142 -10.18 -3.66 -8.60
N GLY A 143 -9.60 -3.67 -9.78
CA GLY A 143 -9.21 -2.45 -10.46
C GLY A 143 -7.91 -1.83 -9.92
N PHE A 144 -7.86 -0.50 -9.85
CA PHE A 144 -6.68 0.24 -9.39
C PHE A 144 -6.38 0.03 -7.89
N SER A 145 -7.39 -0.25 -7.07
CA SER A 145 -7.22 -0.57 -5.65
C SER A 145 -6.43 -1.85 -5.45
N CYS A 146 -6.63 -2.86 -6.30
CA CYS A 146 -5.87 -4.10 -6.30
C CYS A 146 -4.38 -3.86 -6.59
N LEU A 147 -4.06 -2.94 -7.53
CA LEU A 147 -2.68 -2.60 -7.86
C LEU A 147 -1.95 -1.96 -6.66
N THR A 148 -2.61 -1.04 -5.96
CA THR A 148 -2.03 -0.41 -4.75
C THR A 148 -1.83 -1.41 -3.63
N LEU A 149 -2.75 -2.36 -3.47
CA LEU A 149 -2.64 -3.45 -2.50
C LEU A 149 -1.43 -4.35 -2.80
N PHE A 150 -1.27 -4.80 -4.05
CA PHE A 150 -0.13 -5.60 -4.47
C PHE A 150 1.21 -4.88 -4.27
N CYS A 151 1.30 -3.61 -4.66
CA CYS A 151 2.49 -2.82 -4.44
C CYS A 151 2.82 -2.70 -2.95
N THR A 152 1.82 -2.47 -2.10
CA THR A 152 1.99 -2.38 -0.65
C THR A 152 2.48 -3.69 -0.06
N GLN A 153 1.86 -4.81 -0.41
CA GLN A 153 2.26 -6.15 0.05
C GLN A 153 3.66 -6.54 -0.43
N ALA A 154 4.02 -6.23 -1.68
CA ALA A 154 5.36 -6.48 -2.19
C ALA A 154 6.43 -5.70 -1.41
N VAL A 155 6.19 -4.42 -1.13
CA VAL A 155 7.10 -3.59 -0.34
C VAL A 155 7.20 -4.10 1.10
N GLN A 156 6.09 -4.47 1.73
CA GLN A 156 6.08 -5.05 3.07
C GLN A 156 6.86 -6.36 3.13
N GLY A 157 6.67 -7.24 2.13
CA GLY A 157 7.42 -8.50 2.03
C GLY A 157 8.93 -8.29 1.88
N ILE A 158 9.36 -7.40 0.98
CA ILE A 158 10.78 -7.07 0.80
C ILE A 158 11.37 -6.46 2.08
N THR A 159 10.68 -5.49 2.67
CA THR A 159 11.14 -4.84 3.92
C THR A 159 11.20 -5.85 5.07
N GLY A 160 10.24 -6.78 5.13
CA GLY A 160 10.22 -7.86 6.12
C GLY A 160 11.43 -8.78 6.00
N ILE A 161 11.76 -9.21 4.79
CA ILE A 161 12.94 -10.05 4.52
C ILE A 161 14.24 -9.33 4.91
N LEU A 162 14.37 -8.06 4.49
CA LEU A 162 15.56 -7.25 4.82
C LEU A 162 15.68 -7.00 6.33
N GLY A 163 14.57 -6.72 7.01
CA GLY A 163 14.54 -6.53 8.46
C GLY A 163 14.91 -7.80 9.23
N ALA A 164 14.38 -8.95 8.81
CA ALA A 164 14.75 -10.25 9.40
C ALA A 164 16.23 -10.56 9.18
N ALA A 165 16.75 -10.34 7.97
CA ALA A 165 18.17 -10.55 7.66
C ALA A 165 19.07 -9.62 8.50
N ALA A 166 18.69 -8.38 8.73
CA ALA A 166 19.45 -7.43 9.55
C ALA A 166 19.49 -7.79 11.04
N LEU A 167 18.48 -8.53 11.54
CA LEU A 167 18.47 -9.00 12.93
C LEU A 167 19.30 -10.29 13.16
N THR A 168 19.60 -11.03 12.08
CA THR A 168 20.39 -12.29 12.19
C THR A 168 21.90 -12.07 12.04
N VAL A 169 22.35 -10.88 11.70
CA VAL A 169 23.76 -10.45 11.61
C VAL A 169 24.18 -9.71 12.87
#